data_bf95095e50059f4a3e791dd8beb07123
#
_entry.id   bf95095e50059f4a3e791dd8beb07123
#
_cell.length_a   1.000
_cell.length_b   1.000
_cell.length_c   1.000
_cell.angle_alpha   90.00
_cell.angle_beta   90.00
_cell.angle_gamma   90.00
#
_symmetry.space_group_name_H-M   'P 1'
#
loop_
_entity.id
_entity.type
_entity.pdbx_description
1 polymer ?
#
loop_
_entity_poly.entity_id
_entity_poly.type
_entity_poly.pdbx_seq_one_letter_code
_entity_poly.pdbx_strand_id
1 'polypeptide(L)'
;MENDLKQILNRNNYKYNKITIKNNVKIINTNRGNLVIKKDTSNLDNTYNYLLSRSFDYFPKIIAKEKDYTIYEYIEDVDEPIEQRILDIITLLTMLHSKTTFYKEIDIDNYKYLYETISDRLEYLFNYYTDIISLIEKEVYMSPSNYIIARNINMIYASINYCKNELESWYNLIKDKRKVRVVNIHNNLSLEH
;
A
#
# COMPACT_ATOMS: atom_id res chain seq x y z
N MET A 1 5.15 -3.79 -31.50
CA MET A 1 4.26 -3.79 -30.32
C MET A 1 2.88 -4.39 -30.60
N GLU A 2 2.10 -3.91 -31.56
CA GLU A 2 0.78 -4.50 -31.89
C GLU A 2 0.89 -5.88 -32.58
N ASN A 3 1.89 -6.08 -33.43
CA ASN A 3 2.19 -7.37 -34.05
C ASN A 3 2.65 -8.42 -33.04
N ASP A 4 3.41 -8.05 -32.05
CA ASP A 4 3.88 -8.98 -31.00
C ASP A 4 2.70 -9.46 -30.14
N LEU A 5 1.79 -8.55 -29.76
CA LEU A 5 0.60 -8.90 -29.00
C LEU A 5 -0.34 -9.84 -29.78
N LYS A 6 -0.48 -9.62 -31.11
CA LYS A 6 -1.25 -10.53 -31.98
C LYS A 6 -0.63 -11.93 -32.04
N GLN A 7 0.70 -12.00 -32.10
CA GLN A 7 1.38 -13.31 -32.10
C GLN A 7 1.21 -14.05 -30.78
N ILE A 8 1.32 -13.35 -29.65
CA ILE A 8 1.12 -13.91 -28.31
C ILE A 8 -0.31 -14.47 -28.17
N LEU A 9 -1.31 -13.67 -28.54
CA LEU A 9 -2.70 -14.09 -28.48
C LEU A 9 -3.00 -15.29 -29.38
N ASN A 10 -2.47 -15.29 -30.61
CA ASN A 10 -2.66 -16.40 -31.55
C ASN A 10 -2.00 -17.71 -31.04
N ARG A 11 -0.82 -17.65 -30.42
CA ARG A 11 -0.16 -18.82 -29.80
C ARG A 11 -1.00 -19.43 -28.67
N ASN A 12 -1.76 -18.59 -27.96
CA ASN A 12 -2.67 -19.02 -26.90
C ASN A 12 -4.10 -19.29 -27.38
N ASN A 13 -4.33 -19.40 -28.70
CA ASN A 13 -5.62 -19.67 -29.33
C ASN A 13 -6.69 -18.58 -29.09
N TYR A 14 -6.29 -17.32 -28.91
CA TYR A 14 -7.18 -16.17 -28.83
C TYR A 14 -7.15 -15.39 -30.16
N LYS A 15 -8.30 -15.20 -30.75
CA LYS A 15 -8.48 -14.30 -31.90
C LYS A 15 -8.82 -12.90 -31.40
N TYR A 16 -7.98 -11.97 -31.79
CA TYR A 16 -8.09 -10.57 -31.43
C TYR A 16 -9.15 -9.84 -32.26
N ASN A 17 -10.01 -9.07 -31.60
CA ASN A 17 -11.04 -8.26 -32.23
C ASN A 17 -10.76 -6.75 -32.07
N LYS A 18 -10.62 -6.26 -30.83
CA LYS A 18 -10.45 -4.83 -30.51
C LYS A 18 -9.56 -4.64 -29.27
N ILE A 19 -8.76 -3.58 -29.26
CA ILE A 19 -8.05 -3.12 -28.07
C ILE A 19 -8.71 -1.84 -27.55
N THR A 20 -8.95 -1.78 -26.25
CA THR A 20 -9.37 -0.58 -25.53
C THR A 20 -8.33 -0.28 -24.46
N ILE A 21 -7.91 0.97 -24.35
CA ILE A 21 -6.97 1.42 -23.31
C ILE A 21 -7.78 2.16 -22.26
N LYS A 22 -7.73 1.68 -21.00
CA LYS A 22 -8.37 2.32 -19.85
C LYS A 22 -7.34 2.39 -18.70
N ASN A 23 -7.07 3.59 -18.19
CA ASN A 23 -6.16 3.81 -17.05
C ASN A 23 -4.79 3.09 -17.17
N ASN A 24 -4.09 3.24 -18.31
CA ASN A 24 -2.83 2.55 -18.61
C ASN A 24 -2.90 1.01 -18.75
N VAL A 25 -4.07 0.42 -18.65
CA VAL A 25 -4.31 -1.00 -18.84
C VAL A 25 -4.90 -1.24 -20.21
N LYS A 26 -4.40 -2.24 -20.93
CA LYS A 26 -4.94 -2.64 -22.24
C LYS A 26 -5.95 -3.75 -22.04
N ILE A 27 -7.20 -3.47 -22.37
CA ILE A 27 -8.26 -4.47 -22.41
C ILE A 27 -8.41 -4.93 -23.86
N ILE A 28 -8.30 -6.23 -24.08
CA ILE A 28 -8.40 -6.85 -25.40
C ILE A 28 -9.67 -7.67 -25.47
N ASN A 29 -10.51 -7.33 -26.42
CA ASN A 29 -11.66 -8.16 -26.75
C ASN A 29 -11.23 -9.29 -27.69
N THR A 30 -11.55 -10.53 -27.32
CA THR A 30 -11.22 -11.73 -28.09
C THR A 30 -12.46 -12.58 -28.36
N ASN A 31 -12.32 -13.60 -29.18
CA ASN A 31 -13.37 -14.58 -29.44
C ASN A 31 -13.79 -15.44 -28.23
N ARG A 32 -13.05 -15.36 -27.10
CA ARG A 32 -13.31 -16.10 -25.85
C ARG A 32 -13.55 -15.19 -24.65
N GLY A 33 -13.84 -13.91 -24.89
CA GLY A 33 -14.05 -12.91 -23.85
C GLY A 33 -12.95 -11.84 -23.80
N ASN A 34 -13.03 -11.00 -22.82
CA ASN A 34 -12.07 -9.91 -22.62
C ASN A 34 -10.85 -10.40 -21.84
N LEU A 35 -9.70 -9.84 -22.17
CA LEU A 35 -8.43 -10.10 -21.49
C LEU A 35 -7.79 -8.78 -21.10
N VAL A 36 -7.00 -8.79 -20.02
CA VAL A 36 -6.22 -7.64 -19.56
C VAL A 36 -4.74 -7.91 -19.83
N ILE A 37 -4.08 -6.94 -20.47
CA ILE A 37 -2.62 -6.98 -20.65
C ILE A 37 -1.98 -5.86 -19.86
N LYS A 38 -1.03 -6.23 -19.01
CA LYS A 38 -0.18 -5.30 -18.28
C LYS A 38 1.27 -5.49 -18.68
N LYS A 39 2.03 -4.39 -18.73
CA LYS A 39 3.47 -4.48 -18.83
C LYS A 39 4.00 -4.91 -17.47
N ASP A 40 4.71 -6.02 -17.45
CA ASP A 40 5.26 -6.56 -16.21
C ASP A 40 6.57 -5.82 -15.89
N THR A 41 6.56 -5.06 -14.80
CA THR A 41 7.74 -4.36 -14.29
C THR A 41 8.32 -5.04 -13.05
N SER A 42 7.64 -6.07 -12.53
CA SER A 42 8.03 -6.79 -11.33
C SER A 42 7.76 -8.29 -11.48
N ASN A 43 8.68 -9.12 -10.98
CA ASN A 43 8.47 -10.58 -10.98
C ASN A 43 7.49 -10.96 -9.85
N LEU A 44 6.18 -10.95 -10.16
CA LEU A 44 5.10 -11.30 -9.23
C LEU A 44 4.88 -12.82 -9.09
N ASP A 45 5.61 -13.67 -9.83
CA ASP A 45 5.40 -15.12 -9.82
C ASP A 45 5.55 -15.72 -8.42
N ASN A 46 6.57 -15.30 -7.69
CA ASN A 46 6.79 -15.79 -6.34
C ASN A 46 5.63 -15.41 -5.41
N THR A 47 5.08 -14.21 -5.58
CA THR A 47 3.93 -13.72 -4.79
C THR A 47 2.67 -14.50 -5.13
N TYR A 48 2.38 -14.72 -6.42
CA TYR A 48 1.22 -15.52 -6.84
C TYR A 48 1.33 -17.00 -6.38
N ASN A 49 2.50 -17.62 -6.54
CA ASN A 49 2.73 -18.99 -6.07
C ASN A 49 2.60 -19.09 -4.55
N TYR A 50 3.09 -18.11 -3.81
CA TYR A 50 2.94 -18.06 -2.37
C TYR A 50 1.47 -17.95 -1.97
N LEU A 51 0.69 -17.04 -2.58
CA LEU A 51 -0.73 -16.86 -2.29
C LEU A 51 -1.53 -18.13 -2.60
N LEU A 52 -1.28 -18.77 -3.74
CA LEU A 52 -1.89 -20.06 -4.11
C LEU A 52 -1.55 -21.16 -3.11
N SER A 53 -0.28 -21.24 -2.64
CA SER A 53 0.13 -22.23 -1.63
C SER A 53 -0.61 -22.05 -0.29
N ARG A 54 -1.12 -20.83 -0.04
CA ARG A 54 -1.94 -20.48 1.12
C ARG A 54 -3.44 -20.57 0.85
N SER A 55 -3.85 -21.16 -0.28
CA SER A 55 -5.25 -21.24 -0.72
C SER A 55 -5.94 -19.87 -0.80
N PHE A 56 -5.19 -18.83 -1.19
CA PHE A 56 -5.73 -17.52 -1.50
C PHE A 56 -5.66 -17.33 -3.02
N ASP A 57 -6.82 -17.36 -3.67
CA ASP A 57 -7.01 -17.34 -5.14
C ASP A 57 -7.89 -16.16 -5.60
N TYR A 58 -8.11 -15.17 -4.74
CA TYR A 58 -8.89 -13.96 -5.02
C TYR A 58 -8.07 -12.90 -5.77
N PHE A 59 -7.54 -13.29 -6.94
CA PHE A 59 -6.82 -12.41 -7.86
C PHE A 59 -7.02 -12.88 -9.30
N PRO A 60 -6.88 -11.98 -10.32
CA PRO A 60 -7.04 -12.36 -11.72
C PRO A 60 -6.04 -13.45 -12.12
N LYS A 61 -6.53 -14.50 -12.78
CA LYS A 61 -5.67 -15.61 -13.23
C LYS A 61 -4.74 -15.14 -14.34
N ILE A 62 -3.49 -15.57 -14.26
CA ILE A 62 -2.53 -15.37 -15.32
C ILE A 62 -2.80 -16.40 -16.41
N ILE A 63 -3.09 -15.93 -17.62
CA ILE A 63 -3.35 -16.78 -18.78
C ILE A 63 -2.07 -17.08 -19.55
N ALA A 64 -1.22 -16.05 -19.72
CA ALA A 64 0.07 -16.19 -20.41
C ALA A 64 1.03 -15.10 -19.96
N LYS A 65 2.33 -15.43 -20.04
CA LYS A 65 3.43 -14.49 -19.86
C LYS A 65 4.35 -14.55 -21.06
N GLU A 66 4.69 -13.41 -21.62
CA GLU A 66 5.73 -13.32 -22.66
C GLU A 66 6.53 -12.03 -22.51
N LYS A 67 7.85 -12.17 -22.41
CA LYS A 67 8.80 -11.04 -22.27
C LYS A 67 8.39 -10.06 -21.15
N ASP A 68 7.97 -8.86 -21.59
CA ASP A 68 7.61 -7.75 -20.67
C ASP A 68 6.11 -7.64 -20.43
N TYR A 69 5.30 -8.63 -20.85
CA TYR A 69 3.85 -8.55 -20.77
C TYR A 69 3.25 -9.77 -20.07
N THR A 70 2.32 -9.52 -19.16
CA THR A 70 1.48 -10.54 -18.55
C THR A 70 0.04 -10.34 -18.98
N ILE A 71 -0.60 -11.44 -19.39
CA ILE A 71 -2.00 -11.51 -19.80
C ILE A 71 -2.80 -12.12 -18.66
N TYR A 72 -3.81 -11.38 -18.21
CA TYR A 72 -4.72 -11.78 -17.16
C TYR A 72 -6.12 -11.99 -17.70
N GLU A 73 -6.92 -12.81 -17.02
CA GLU A 73 -8.36 -12.82 -17.24
C GLU A 73 -8.95 -11.44 -16.92
N TYR A 74 -9.99 -11.07 -17.65
CA TYR A 74 -10.76 -9.87 -17.35
C TYR A 74 -11.85 -10.24 -16.34
N ILE A 75 -11.86 -9.54 -15.20
CA ILE A 75 -12.91 -9.66 -14.21
C ILE A 75 -13.89 -8.52 -14.47
N GLU A 76 -15.15 -8.86 -14.66
CA GLU A 76 -16.21 -7.87 -14.82
C GLU A 76 -16.51 -7.21 -13.48
N ASP A 77 -16.65 -5.89 -13.50
CA ASP A 77 -17.06 -5.14 -12.32
C ASP A 77 -18.55 -5.41 -12.06
N VAL A 78 -18.92 -5.59 -10.81
CA VAL A 78 -20.30 -5.78 -10.37
C VAL A 78 -20.81 -4.46 -9.83
N ASP A 79 -21.99 -4.05 -10.28
CA ASP A 79 -22.65 -2.83 -9.78
C ASP A 79 -23.26 -3.13 -8.40
N GLU A 80 -22.52 -2.81 -7.35
CA GLU A 80 -22.91 -3.02 -5.96
C GLU A 80 -22.93 -1.70 -5.20
N PRO A 81 -23.82 -1.58 -4.17
CA PRO A 81 -23.79 -0.44 -3.26
C PRO A 81 -22.43 -0.27 -2.60
N ILE A 82 -21.99 0.97 -2.39
CA ILE A 82 -20.67 1.29 -1.86
C ILE A 82 -20.44 0.66 -0.47
N GLU A 83 -21.49 0.56 0.32
CA GLU A 83 -21.46 -0.05 1.66
C GLU A 83 -21.13 -1.55 1.57
N GLN A 84 -21.70 -2.26 0.61
CA GLN A 84 -21.42 -3.68 0.38
C GLN A 84 -19.99 -3.85 -0.13
N ARG A 85 -19.55 -3.03 -1.07
CA ARG A 85 -18.17 -3.04 -1.60
C ARG A 85 -17.13 -2.82 -0.48
N ILE A 86 -17.40 -1.94 0.47
CA ILE A 86 -16.54 -1.74 1.66
C ILE A 86 -16.46 -3.02 2.51
N LEU A 87 -17.59 -3.67 2.77
CA LEU A 87 -17.64 -4.90 3.56
C LEU A 87 -16.87 -6.04 2.86
N ASP A 88 -17.01 -6.16 1.55
CA ASP A 88 -16.32 -7.18 0.76
C ASP A 88 -14.81 -6.97 0.73
N ILE A 89 -14.35 -5.71 0.63
CA ILE A 89 -12.93 -5.35 0.73
C ILE A 89 -12.38 -5.72 2.12
N ILE A 90 -13.10 -5.38 3.19
CA ILE A 90 -12.69 -5.74 4.57
C ILE A 90 -12.61 -7.26 4.72
N THR A 91 -13.58 -7.99 4.19
CA THR A 91 -13.62 -9.45 4.22
C THR A 91 -12.44 -10.05 3.45
N LEU A 92 -12.17 -9.56 2.25
CA LEU A 92 -11.04 -9.98 1.42
C LEU A 92 -9.70 -9.74 2.11
N LEU A 93 -9.50 -8.55 2.71
CA LEU A 93 -8.31 -8.24 3.48
C LEU A 93 -8.14 -9.14 4.70
N THR A 94 -9.22 -9.40 5.41
CA THR A 94 -9.19 -10.31 6.57
C THR A 94 -8.78 -11.72 6.16
N MET A 95 -9.29 -12.22 5.03
CA MET A 95 -8.87 -13.50 4.47
C MET A 95 -7.40 -13.48 4.01
N LEU A 96 -6.95 -12.43 3.31
CA LEU A 96 -5.57 -12.27 2.90
C LEU A 96 -4.64 -12.31 4.12
N HIS A 97 -4.91 -11.52 5.14
CA HIS A 97 -4.09 -11.45 6.35
C HIS A 97 -4.09 -12.77 7.14
N SER A 98 -5.26 -13.42 7.29
CA SER A 98 -5.34 -14.69 8.02
C SER A 98 -4.58 -15.81 7.33
N LYS A 99 -4.72 -15.93 6.01
CA LYS A 99 -4.07 -16.98 5.22
C LYS A 99 -2.57 -16.74 5.02
N THR A 100 -2.12 -15.49 4.98
CA THR A 100 -0.70 -15.13 4.77
C THR A 100 0.06 -14.87 6.07
N THR A 101 -0.56 -15.10 7.22
CA THR A 101 0.10 -14.94 8.52
C THR A 101 1.29 -15.88 8.66
N PHE A 102 2.44 -15.34 9.04
CA PHE A 102 3.61 -16.09 9.48
C PHE A 102 4.37 -15.31 10.56
N TYR A 103 5.28 -16.01 11.25
CA TYR A 103 6.12 -15.38 12.26
C TYR A 103 7.53 -15.18 11.71
N LYS A 104 8.00 -13.94 11.77
CA LYS A 104 9.36 -13.57 11.38
C LYS A 104 10.19 -13.27 12.63
N GLU A 105 11.45 -13.66 12.64
CA GLU A 105 12.37 -13.26 13.69
C GLU A 105 12.57 -11.75 13.66
N ILE A 106 12.63 -11.16 14.85
CA ILE A 106 12.86 -9.73 15.02
C ILE A 106 14.34 -9.47 14.88
N ASP A 107 14.69 -8.55 14.01
CA ASP A 107 15.97 -7.88 14.01
C ASP A 107 15.89 -6.71 15.00
N ILE A 108 16.39 -6.95 16.22
CA ILE A 108 16.30 -5.99 17.33
C ILE A 108 17.03 -4.69 16.97
N ASP A 109 18.14 -4.76 16.26
CA ASP A 109 18.92 -3.59 15.88
C ASP A 109 18.16 -2.68 14.92
N ASN A 110 17.43 -3.25 13.97
CA ASN A 110 16.56 -2.48 13.08
C ASN A 110 15.41 -1.80 13.82
N TYR A 111 14.81 -2.46 14.80
CA TYR A 111 13.73 -1.85 15.60
C TYR A 111 14.27 -0.76 16.53
N LYS A 112 15.46 -0.96 17.11
CA LYS A 112 16.13 0.06 17.89
C LYS A 112 16.49 1.28 17.04
N TYR A 113 17.05 1.07 15.86
CA TYR A 113 17.35 2.14 14.92
C TYR A 113 16.09 2.93 14.51
N LEU A 114 14.98 2.22 14.26
CA LEU A 114 13.70 2.86 13.94
C LEU A 114 13.20 3.71 15.11
N TYR A 115 13.27 3.17 16.35
CA TYR A 115 12.91 3.89 17.57
C TYR A 115 13.72 5.18 17.72
N GLU A 116 15.04 5.09 17.63
CA GLU A 116 15.97 6.22 17.75
C GLU A 116 15.68 7.26 16.65
N THR A 117 15.54 6.85 15.40
CA THR A 117 15.25 7.75 14.28
C THR A 117 13.94 8.54 14.48
N ILE A 118 12.88 7.87 14.92
CA ILE A 118 11.59 8.54 15.18
C ILE A 118 11.69 9.45 16.40
N SER A 119 12.36 9.02 17.47
CA SER A 119 12.58 9.81 18.69
C SER A 119 13.33 11.11 18.39
N ASP A 120 14.44 11.03 17.66
CA ASP A 120 15.22 12.19 17.23
C ASP A 120 14.38 13.15 16.39
N ARG A 121 13.53 12.59 15.50
CA ARG A 121 12.64 13.42 14.70
C ARG A 121 11.58 14.15 15.51
N LEU A 122 11.00 13.50 16.51
CA LEU A 122 10.03 14.12 17.41
C LEU A 122 10.68 15.19 18.27
N GLU A 123 11.92 14.98 18.74
CA GLU A 123 12.68 15.97 19.47
C GLU A 123 13.05 17.18 18.60
N TYR A 124 13.49 16.93 17.36
CA TYR A 124 13.72 17.99 16.38
C TYR A 124 12.45 18.83 16.16
N LEU A 125 11.29 18.21 15.99
CA LEU A 125 10.04 18.94 15.80
C LEU A 125 9.65 19.77 17.03
N PHE A 126 9.86 19.24 18.22
CA PHE A 126 9.60 19.96 19.47
C PHE A 126 10.46 21.23 19.55
N ASN A 127 11.78 21.10 19.33
CA ASN A 127 12.71 22.22 19.34
C ASN A 127 12.42 23.23 18.23
N TYR A 128 12.12 22.76 17.03
CA TYR A 128 11.77 23.61 15.89
C TYR A 128 10.55 24.49 16.18
N TYR A 129 9.47 23.93 16.74
CA TYR A 129 8.30 24.74 17.11
C TYR A 129 8.54 25.65 18.31
N THR A 130 9.40 25.25 19.24
CA THR A 130 9.82 26.09 20.36
C THR A 130 10.59 27.32 19.86
N ASP A 131 11.50 27.14 18.91
CA ASP A 131 12.25 28.24 18.29
C ASP A 131 11.32 29.17 17.50
N ILE A 132 10.36 28.63 16.77
CA ILE A 132 9.34 29.43 16.05
C ILE A 132 8.55 30.30 17.05
N ILE A 133 8.07 29.73 18.14
CA ILE A 133 7.32 30.49 19.16
C ILE A 133 8.20 31.59 19.76
N SER A 134 9.46 31.28 20.08
CA SER A 134 10.41 32.26 20.61
C SER A 134 10.68 33.43 19.64
N LEU A 135 10.62 33.18 18.34
CA LEU A 135 10.72 34.24 17.32
C LEU A 135 9.44 35.09 17.25
N ILE A 136 8.26 34.41 17.27
CA ILE A 136 6.94 35.07 17.23
C ILE A 136 6.74 36.01 18.45
N GLU A 137 7.17 35.60 19.64
CA GLU A 137 7.06 36.41 20.87
C GLU A 137 7.90 37.69 20.83
N LYS A 138 8.90 37.76 19.96
CA LYS A 138 9.72 38.98 19.79
C LYS A 138 9.13 39.98 18.80
N GLU A 139 8.10 39.58 18.04
CA GLU A 139 7.46 40.46 17.05
C GLU A 139 6.55 41.50 17.74
N VAL A 140 6.65 42.76 17.30
CA VAL A 140 5.74 43.83 17.76
C VAL A 140 4.32 43.64 17.21
N TYR A 141 4.23 43.15 15.95
CA TYR A 141 2.98 42.82 15.27
C TYR A 141 3.06 41.43 14.72
N MET A 142 2.18 40.55 15.19
CA MET A 142 2.11 39.18 14.77
C MET A 142 1.43 39.05 13.38
N SER A 143 2.02 38.35 12.45
CA SER A 143 1.38 38.04 11.18
C SER A 143 0.19 37.07 11.38
N PRO A 144 -0.81 37.03 10.47
CA PRO A 144 -1.94 36.10 10.59
C PRO A 144 -1.49 34.63 10.65
N SER A 145 -0.44 34.24 9.93
CA SER A 145 0.13 32.88 9.98
C SER A 145 0.76 32.58 11.33
N ASN A 146 1.52 33.52 11.89
CA ASN A 146 2.16 33.38 13.21
C ASN A 146 1.11 33.30 14.33
N TYR A 147 0.03 34.04 14.21
CA TYR A 147 -1.11 33.97 15.16
C TYR A 147 -1.74 32.55 15.14
N ILE A 148 -1.93 31.94 13.94
CA ILE A 148 -2.50 30.59 13.85
C ILE A 148 -1.56 29.57 14.51
N ILE A 149 -0.23 29.69 14.30
CA ILE A 149 0.75 28.81 14.94
C ILE A 149 0.72 28.97 16.44
N ALA A 150 0.83 30.18 16.94
CA ALA A 150 0.85 30.49 18.38
C ALA A 150 -0.45 30.00 19.08
N ARG A 151 -1.60 30.21 18.45
CA ARG A 151 -2.89 29.73 18.96
C ARG A 151 -2.98 28.23 19.11
N ASN A 152 -2.33 27.48 18.21
CA ASN A 152 -2.42 26.03 18.17
C ASN A 152 -1.19 25.31 18.75
N ILE A 153 -0.22 26.04 19.30
CA ILE A 153 1.06 25.45 19.75
C ILE A 153 0.88 24.37 20.82
N ASN A 154 -0.07 24.54 21.74
CA ASN A 154 -0.33 23.54 22.77
C ASN A 154 -0.84 22.22 22.18
N MET A 155 -1.61 22.26 21.10
CA MET A 155 -2.07 21.07 20.40
C MET A 155 -0.88 20.37 19.70
N ILE A 156 0.04 21.13 19.13
CA ILE A 156 1.25 20.59 18.50
C ILE A 156 2.12 19.88 19.55
N TYR A 157 2.39 20.53 20.69
CA TYR A 157 3.16 19.93 21.78
C TYR A 157 2.48 18.69 22.37
N ALA A 158 1.17 18.76 22.58
CA ALA A 158 0.41 17.61 23.06
C ALA A 158 0.49 16.42 22.07
N SER A 159 0.42 16.69 20.76
CA SER A 159 0.54 15.66 19.72
C SER A 159 1.95 15.05 19.70
N ILE A 160 3.00 15.86 19.81
CA ILE A 160 4.38 15.38 19.88
C ILE A 160 4.58 14.50 21.12
N ASN A 161 4.10 14.95 22.29
CA ASN A 161 4.21 14.18 23.53
C ASN A 161 3.42 12.88 23.47
N TYR A 162 2.24 12.88 22.87
CA TYR A 162 1.46 11.67 22.63
C TYR A 162 2.24 10.69 21.76
N CYS A 163 2.82 11.14 20.64
CA CYS A 163 3.65 10.31 19.77
C CYS A 163 4.88 9.76 20.49
N LYS A 164 5.54 10.54 21.36
CA LYS A 164 6.68 10.06 22.18
C LYS A 164 6.24 8.94 23.12
N ASN A 165 5.14 9.08 23.82
CA ASN A 165 4.62 8.08 24.75
C ASN A 165 4.20 6.78 24.03
N GLU A 166 3.53 6.90 22.89
CA GLU A 166 3.15 5.74 22.07
C GLU A 166 4.37 5.02 21.49
N LEU A 167 5.38 5.77 21.05
CA LEU A 167 6.64 5.22 20.54
C LEU A 167 7.39 4.45 21.64
N GLU A 168 7.46 4.99 22.86
CA GLU A 168 8.07 4.30 24.00
C GLU A 168 7.30 3.04 24.37
N SER A 169 5.97 3.13 24.43
CA SER A 169 5.09 2.00 24.70
C SER A 169 5.27 0.89 23.68
N TRP A 170 5.32 1.26 22.38
CA TRP A 170 5.58 0.34 21.29
C TRP A 170 6.95 -0.34 21.42
N TYR A 171 8.02 0.42 21.69
CA TYR A 171 9.37 -0.13 21.83
C TYR A 171 9.46 -1.09 23.01
N ASN A 172 8.84 -0.74 24.15
CA ASN A 172 8.77 -1.62 25.32
C ASN A 172 8.04 -2.94 25.05
N LEU A 173 7.04 -2.94 24.16
CA LEU A 173 6.34 -4.16 23.74
C LEU A 173 7.19 -5.05 22.83
N ILE A 174 8.14 -4.49 22.08
CA ILE A 174 8.88 -5.21 21.05
C ILE A 174 10.25 -5.69 21.54
N LYS A 175 10.95 -4.92 22.36
CA LYS A 175 12.34 -5.17 22.77
C LYS A 175 12.60 -6.57 23.32
N ASP A 176 11.57 -7.19 23.94
CA ASP A 176 11.67 -8.53 24.55
C ASP A 176 11.08 -9.63 23.66
N LYS A 177 10.52 -9.29 22.50
CA LYS A 177 9.94 -10.29 21.59
C LYS A 177 11.02 -10.84 20.66
N ARG A 178 11.03 -12.16 20.50
CA ARG A 178 11.90 -12.82 19.52
C ARG A 178 11.28 -12.92 18.13
N LYS A 179 9.95 -12.91 18.04
CA LYS A 179 9.22 -13.07 16.79
C LYS A 179 8.01 -12.14 16.75
N VAL A 180 7.74 -11.61 15.58
CA VAL A 180 6.52 -10.83 15.29
C VAL A 180 5.66 -11.53 14.25
N ARG A 181 4.37 -11.38 14.39
CA ARG A 181 3.41 -11.81 13.39
C ARG A 181 3.45 -10.82 12.23
N VAL A 182 3.64 -11.33 11.03
CA VAL A 182 3.63 -10.55 9.78
C VAL A 182 2.62 -11.15 8.81
N VAL A 183 2.13 -10.31 7.92
CA VAL A 183 1.16 -10.67 6.88
C VAL A 183 1.53 -9.99 5.57
N ASN A 184 1.05 -10.53 4.45
CA ASN A 184 1.13 -9.81 3.19
C ASN A 184 0.05 -8.74 3.15
N ILE A 185 0.43 -7.53 2.74
CA ILE A 185 -0.47 -6.39 2.58
C ILE A 185 -0.67 -6.07 1.10
N HIS A 186 -1.83 -5.53 0.74
CA HIS A 186 -2.14 -5.12 -0.62
C HIS A 186 -1.35 -3.87 -1.07
N ASN A 187 -0.98 -3.01 -0.14
CA ASN A 187 -0.17 -1.79 -0.32
C ASN A 187 -0.77 -0.65 -1.17
N ASN A 188 -1.83 -0.90 -1.92
CA ASN A 188 -2.53 0.14 -2.71
C ASN A 188 -4.02 -0.21 -2.81
N LEU A 189 -4.70 -0.22 -1.67
CA LEU A 189 -6.11 -0.53 -1.61
C LEU A 189 -6.93 0.74 -1.82
N SER A 190 -7.84 0.72 -2.78
CA SER A 190 -8.86 1.77 -2.96
C SER A 190 -10.19 1.13 -3.36
N LEU A 191 -11.27 1.89 -3.21
CA LEU A 191 -12.62 1.46 -3.63
C LEU A 191 -12.79 1.38 -5.17
N GLU A 192 -11.81 1.90 -5.91
CA GLU A 192 -11.80 1.92 -7.37
C GLU A 192 -11.02 0.74 -7.98
N HIS A 193 -10.46 -0.13 -7.13
CA HIS A 193 -9.65 -1.27 -7.54
C HIS A 193 -10.39 -2.57 -7.33
#